data_5696f1cab63589b8676e1d4650d5eb30
#
_entry.id   5696f1cab63589b8676e1d4650d5eb30
#
_cell.length_a   1.000
_cell.length_b   1.000
_cell.length_c   1.000
_cell.angle_alpha   90.00
_cell.angle_beta   90.00
_cell.angle_gamma   90.00
#
_symmetry.space_group_name_H-M   'P 1'
#
loop_
_entity.id
_entity.type
_entity.pdbx_description
1 polymer ?
#
loop_
_entity_poly.entity_id
_entity_poly.type
_entity_poly.pdbx_seq_one_letter_code
_entity_poly.pdbx_strand_id
1 'polypeptide(L)'
;MLPLVITAFAGTVPRMDRRLIDPRQAQVAMNCVLTSGALEPTRLPKLKAVTLQAGALSVFRMLSGADEKWLSWDRDVDVERGPVAGDTSQRIYWTGDGEPRCSDYATAGAGSE
;
A
#
# COMPACT_ATOMS: atom_id res chain seq x y z
N MET A 1 33.59 12.16 -28.55
CA MET A 1 32.67 11.27 -27.86
C MET A 1 31.28 11.84 -28.00
N LEU A 2 30.34 11.09 -28.55
CA LEU A 2 28.94 11.51 -28.61
C LEU A 2 28.26 11.19 -27.26
N PRO A 3 27.49 12.13 -26.70
CA PRO A 3 26.76 11.86 -25.46
C PRO A 3 25.67 10.81 -25.71
N LEU A 4 25.53 9.85 -24.79
CA LEU A 4 24.37 8.97 -24.77
C LEU A 4 23.20 9.71 -24.14
N VAL A 5 22.12 9.89 -24.90
CA VAL A 5 20.91 10.53 -24.42
C VAL A 5 19.82 9.47 -24.31
N ILE A 6 19.32 9.24 -23.09
CA ILE A 6 18.20 8.35 -22.82
C ILE A 6 16.98 9.21 -22.53
N THR A 7 16.02 9.22 -23.42
CA THR A 7 14.81 10.06 -23.31
C THR A 7 13.65 9.37 -22.60
N ALA A 8 13.68 8.05 -22.52
CA ALA A 8 12.65 7.28 -21.81
C ALA A 8 13.21 5.94 -21.36
N PHE A 9 12.74 5.45 -20.22
CA PHE A 9 13.01 4.09 -19.74
C PHE A 9 11.84 3.16 -20.05
N ALA A 10 12.16 1.97 -20.62
CA ALA A 10 11.18 0.97 -20.99
C ALA A 10 11.02 -0.17 -19.95
N GLY A 11 11.71 -0.06 -18.81
CA GLY A 11 11.63 -1.03 -17.73
C GLY A 11 12.89 -1.88 -17.55
N THR A 12 12.78 -2.97 -16.80
CA THR A 12 13.89 -3.88 -16.49
C THR A 12 13.78 -5.20 -17.23
N VAL A 13 14.90 -5.69 -17.75
CA VAL A 13 15.01 -6.98 -18.45
C VAL A 13 16.16 -7.80 -17.83
N PRO A 14 15.93 -8.46 -16.68
CA PRO A 14 17.01 -9.08 -15.90
C PRO A 14 17.62 -10.34 -16.55
N ARG A 15 16.91 -10.97 -17.48
CA ARG A 15 17.36 -12.24 -18.12
C ARG A 15 18.10 -12.06 -19.44
N MET A 16 18.17 -10.86 -19.95
CA MET A 16 18.86 -10.58 -21.21
C MET A 16 20.32 -10.26 -20.96
N ASP A 17 21.21 -10.75 -21.85
CA ASP A 17 22.62 -10.36 -21.81
C ASP A 17 22.72 -8.84 -21.98
N ARG A 18 23.51 -8.20 -21.12
CA ARG A 18 23.68 -6.73 -21.10
C ARG A 18 24.19 -6.15 -22.41
N ARG A 19 24.80 -6.96 -23.29
CA ARG A 19 25.24 -6.52 -24.61
C ARG A 19 24.10 -6.40 -25.62
N LEU A 20 22.96 -7.07 -25.32
CA LEU A 20 21.77 -7.12 -26.19
C LEU A 20 20.64 -6.22 -25.66
N ILE A 21 20.80 -5.65 -24.48
CA ILE A 21 19.78 -4.78 -23.88
C ILE A 21 19.71 -3.46 -24.64
N ASP A 22 18.47 -3.05 -24.97
CA ASP A 22 18.21 -1.72 -25.54
C ASP A 22 18.69 -0.63 -24.55
N PRO A 23 19.31 0.46 -25.00
CA PRO A 23 19.77 1.55 -24.14
C PRO A 23 18.69 2.16 -23.25
N ARG A 24 17.41 1.95 -23.57
CA ARG A 24 16.26 2.40 -22.79
C ARG A 24 15.82 1.41 -21.70
N GLN A 25 16.48 0.26 -21.61
CA GLN A 25 16.16 -0.77 -20.64
C GLN A 25 17.32 -0.93 -19.64
N ALA A 26 16.98 -1.36 -18.43
CA ALA A 26 17.96 -1.66 -17.40
C ALA A 26 17.94 -3.16 -17.07
N GLN A 27 19.09 -3.73 -16.79
CA GLN A 27 19.18 -5.09 -16.25
C GLN A 27 18.79 -5.12 -14.77
N VAL A 28 19.19 -4.10 -14.04
CA VAL A 28 18.89 -3.92 -12.62
C VAL A 28 18.49 -2.47 -12.41
N ALA A 29 17.37 -2.26 -11.71
CA ALA A 29 16.92 -0.94 -11.28
C ALA A 29 16.57 -1.02 -9.79
N MET A 30 17.33 -0.29 -8.97
CA MET A 30 17.15 -0.26 -7.51
C MET A 30 16.81 1.17 -7.08
N ASN A 31 15.88 1.28 -6.11
CA ASN A 31 15.45 2.57 -5.55
C ASN A 31 14.91 3.57 -6.58
N CYS A 32 14.35 3.05 -7.67
CA CYS A 32 13.75 3.89 -8.72
C CYS A 32 12.42 3.32 -9.20
N VAL A 33 11.58 4.19 -9.73
CA VAL A 33 10.28 3.89 -10.34
C VAL A 33 10.38 4.20 -11.82
N LEU A 34 10.00 3.24 -12.68
CA LEU A 34 10.10 3.34 -14.14
C LEU A 34 8.74 3.33 -14.85
N THR A 35 7.65 3.33 -14.09
CA THR A 35 6.29 3.16 -14.63
C THR A 35 5.81 4.27 -15.54
N SER A 36 6.35 5.48 -15.36
CA SER A 36 6.02 6.65 -16.20
C SER A 36 6.89 6.76 -17.47
N GLY A 37 7.88 5.88 -17.63
CA GLY A 37 8.93 6.02 -18.66
C GLY A 37 10.03 7.02 -18.28
N ALA A 38 9.90 7.73 -17.18
CA ALA A 38 10.94 8.56 -16.59
C ALA A 38 11.66 7.79 -15.48
N LEU A 39 12.92 8.10 -15.25
CA LEU A 39 13.67 7.59 -14.11
C LEU A 39 13.38 8.47 -12.89
N GLU A 40 12.52 7.96 -12.01
CA GLU A 40 12.15 8.65 -10.78
C GLU A 40 12.71 7.89 -9.56
N PRO A 41 13.20 8.61 -8.52
CA PRO A 41 13.61 7.95 -7.29
C PRO A 41 12.40 7.38 -6.54
N THR A 42 12.58 6.24 -5.88
CA THR A 42 11.60 5.73 -4.94
C THR A 42 11.47 6.71 -3.78
N ARG A 43 10.27 7.20 -3.53
CA ARG A 43 10.02 8.14 -2.44
C ARG A 43 10.08 7.40 -1.10
N LEU A 44 10.64 8.06 -0.10
CA LEU A 44 10.60 7.56 1.27
C LEU A 44 9.16 7.53 1.78
N PRO A 45 8.82 6.55 2.65
CA PRO A 45 7.54 6.54 3.32
C PRO A 45 7.34 7.85 4.08
N LYS A 46 6.16 8.46 3.91
CA LYS A 46 5.78 9.64 4.68
C LYS A 46 5.16 9.18 6.00
N LEU A 47 5.65 9.73 7.10
CA LEU A 47 5.04 9.51 8.40
C LEU A 47 3.58 9.99 8.35
N LYS A 48 2.65 9.09 8.63
CA LYS A 48 1.26 9.42 8.86
C LYS A 48 1.07 9.62 10.37
N ALA A 49 0.60 10.80 10.78
CA ALA A 49 0.27 11.06 12.18
C ALA A 49 -1.00 10.27 12.54
N VAL A 50 -0.83 9.10 13.09
CA VAL A 50 -1.92 8.21 13.51
C VAL A 50 -1.64 7.77 14.94
N THR A 51 -2.63 7.87 15.80
CA THR A 51 -2.58 7.30 17.12
C THR A 51 -2.94 5.83 17.03
N LEU A 52 -1.94 4.99 17.03
CA LEU A 52 -2.10 3.53 17.10
C LEU A 52 -1.87 3.05 18.52
N GLN A 53 -2.48 1.92 18.85
CA GLN A 53 -2.22 1.22 20.10
C GLN A 53 -0.73 0.84 20.19
N ALA A 54 -0.13 0.99 21.35
CA ALA A 54 1.24 0.55 21.59
C ALA A 54 1.34 -0.97 21.45
N GLY A 55 2.30 -1.44 20.65
CA GLY A 55 2.48 -2.87 20.39
C GLY A 55 1.49 -3.45 19.38
N ALA A 56 0.88 -2.62 18.54
CA ALA A 56 -0.03 -3.09 17.49
C ALA A 56 0.67 -4.10 16.55
N LEU A 57 0.06 -5.26 16.40
CA LEU A 57 0.48 -6.32 15.47
C LEU A 57 -0.31 -6.30 14.17
N SER A 58 -1.56 -5.85 14.21
CA SER A 58 -2.41 -5.69 13.03
C SER A 58 -2.94 -4.27 12.94
N VAL A 59 -2.97 -3.73 11.74
CA VAL A 59 -3.44 -2.36 11.45
C VAL A 59 -4.31 -2.39 10.20
N PHE A 60 -5.47 -1.75 10.27
CA PHE A 60 -6.38 -1.64 9.15
C PHE A 60 -6.86 -0.21 8.94
N ARG A 61 -6.91 0.22 7.69
CA ARG A 61 -7.36 1.55 7.30
C ARG A 61 -8.78 1.50 6.74
N MET A 62 -9.70 2.21 7.38
CA MET A 62 -11.04 2.46 6.89
C MET A 62 -11.11 3.82 6.21
N LEU A 63 -11.86 3.88 5.11
CA LEU A 63 -12.09 5.11 4.34
C LEU A 63 -13.58 5.37 4.23
N SER A 64 -14.01 6.62 4.40
CA SER A 64 -15.34 7.09 4.09
C SER A 64 -15.26 8.44 3.39
N GLY A 65 -15.35 8.43 2.06
CA GLY A 65 -15.09 9.63 1.26
C GLY A 65 -13.66 10.14 1.44
N ALA A 66 -13.49 11.36 1.93
CA ALA A 66 -12.19 11.96 2.24
C ALA A 66 -11.68 11.63 3.66
N ASP A 67 -12.54 11.10 4.51
CA ASP A 67 -12.22 10.79 5.89
C ASP A 67 -11.59 9.40 6.02
N GLU A 68 -10.70 9.26 7.00
CA GLU A 68 -10.06 8.00 7.29
C GLU A 68 -10.01 7.72 8.79
N LYS A 69 -10.11 6.44 9.12
CA LYS A 69 -9.87 5.91 10.47
C LYS A 69 -8.86 4.78 10.40
N TRP A 70 -8.04 4.67 11.41
CA TRP A 70 -7.08 3.60 11.56
C TRP A 70 -7.44 2.76 12.76
N LEU A 71 -7.62 1.48 12.54
CA LEU A 71 -7.86 0.49 13.57
C LEU A 71 -6.57 -0.28 13.83
N SER A 72 -6.33 -0.65 15.07
CA SER A 72 -5.15 -1.43 15.45
C SER A 72 -5.48 -2.43 16.54
N TRP A 73 -4.83 -3.58 16.49
CA TRP A 73 -4.96 -4.66 17.47
C TRP A 73 -3.57 -5.09 17.94
N ASP A 74 -3.48 -5.54 19.19
CA ASP A 74 -2.27 -6.10 19.80
C ASP A 74 -2.03 -7.57 19.46
N ARG A 75 -2.79 -8.12 18.53
CA ARG A 75 -2.77 -9.50 18.07
C ARG A 75 -2.93 -9.59 16.57
N ASP A 76 -2.75 -10.78 16.04
CA ASP A 76 -2.92 -11.05 14.61
C ASP A 76 -4.41 -11.15 14.29
N VAL A 77 -4.92 -10.19 13.54
CA VAL A 77 -6.33 -10.05 13.18
C VAL A 77 -6.46 -9.94 11.66
N ASP A 78 -7.31 -10.79 11.11
CA ASP A 78 -7.71 -10.72 9.69
C ASP A 78 -8.94 -9.85 9.55
N VAL A 79 -8.84 -8.82 8.71
CA VAL A 79 -9.92 -7.85 8.46
C VAL A 79 -10.31 -7.85 7.01
N GLU A 80 -11.61 -7.93 6.75
CA GLU A 80 -12.17 -7.91 5.40
C GLU A 80 -13.30 -6.90 5.28
N ARG A 81 -13.42 -6.26 4.12
CA ARG A 81 -14.51 -5.32 3.84
C ARG A 81 -15.78 -6.06 3.46
N GLY A 82 -16.92 -5.51 3.83
CA GLY A 82 -18.21 -6.05 3.43
C GLY A 82 -18.36 -6.11 1.91
N PRO A 83 -18.82 -7.26 1.36
CA PRO A 83 -18.90 -7.48 -0.08
C PRO A 83 -20.12 -6.84 -0.73
N VAL A 84 -20.96 -6.12 0.02
CA VAL A 84 -22.21 -5.55 -0.49
C VAL A 84 -21.92 -4.35 -1.35
N ALA A 85 -22.25 -4.44 -2.64
CA ALA A 85 -22.12 -3.33 -3.57
C ALA A 85 -23.07 -2.19 -3.19
N GLY A 86 -22.54 -0.95 -3.15
CA GLY A 86 -23.30 0.25 -2.80
C GLY A 86 -23.51 0.45 -1.30
N ASP A 87 -22.92 -0.37 -0.44
CA ASP A 87 -22.95 -0.14 1.01
C ASP A 87 -22.09 1.08 1.36
N THR A 88 -22.77 2.15 1.77
CA THR A 88 -22.12 3.41 2.18
C THR A 88 -21.65 3.40 3.64
N SER A 89 -22.02 2.38 4.42
CA SER A 89 -21.63 2.26 5.82
C SER A 89 -20.18 1.85 6.01
N GLN A 90 -19.50 1.43 4.94
CA GLN A 90 -18.10 0.94 4.97
C GLN A 90 -17.88 -0.17 5.99
N ARG A 91 -18.80 -1.14 5.98
CA ARG A 91 -18.78 -2.26 6.93
C ARG A 91 -17.54 -3.13 6.77
N ILE A 92 -16.97 -3.52 7.89
CA ILE A 92 -15.84 -4.46 7.97
C ILE A 92 -16.19 -5.62 8.89
N TYR A 93 -15.55 -6.74 8.63
CA TYR A 93 -15.62 -7.96 9.45
C TYR A 93 -14.21 -8.37 9.84
N TRP A 94 -14.02 -8.85 11.04
CA TRP A 94 -12.71 -9.33 11.45
C TRP A 94 -12.80 -10.56 12.36
N THR A 95 -11.71 -11.33 12.34
CA THR A 95 -11.49 -12.52 13.16
C THR A 95 -10.10 -12.47 13.77
N GLY A 96 -9.85 -13.26 14.80
CA GLY A 96 -8.55 -13.29 15.48
C GLY A 96 -8.55 -12.56 16.83
N ASP A 97 -9.62 -11.81 17.12
CA ASP A 97 -9.83 -11.10 18.40
C ASP A 97 -11.05 -11.65 19.14
N GLY A 98 -11.01 -12.96 19.44
CA GLY A 98 -12.13 -13.65 20.04
C GLY A 98 -13.16 -14.11 19.00
N GLU A 99 -14.44 -13.88 19.28
CA GLU A 99 -15.51 -14.20 18.31
C GLU A 99 -15.44 -13.31 17.06
N PRO A 100 -15.89 -13.79 15.90
CA PRO A 100 -16.01 -12.97 14.71
C PRO A 100 -16.85 -11.72 14.97
N ARG A 101 -16.34 -10.57 14.60
CA ARG A 101 -16.99 -9.27 14.84
C ARG A 101 -17.20 -8.52 13.54
N CYS A 102 -18.12 -7.56 13.57
CA CYS A 102 -18.30 -6.59 12.49
C CYS A 102 -18.50 -5.18 13.06
N SER A 103 -18.12 -4.19 12.28
CA SER A 103 -18.33 -2.79 12.60
C SER A 103 -18.55 -1.99 11.32
N ASP A 104 -19.09 -0.79 11.44
CA ASP A 104 -19.15 0.17 10.36
C ASP A 104 -18.27 1.39 10.65
N TYR A 105 -18.17 2.30 9.66
CA TYR A 105 -17.32 3.48 9.81
C TYR A 105 -17.76 4.39 10.97
N ALA A 106 -19.04 4.46 11.27
CA ALA A 106 -19.57 5.31 12.33
C ALA A 106 -19.20 4.80 13.73
N THR A 107 -19.28 3.48 13.92
CA THR A 107 -19.04 2.82 15.22
C THR A 107 -17.58 2.43 15.41
N ALA A 108 -16.82 2.21 14.35
CA ALA A 108 -15.42 1.88 14.44
C ALA A 108 -14.59 2.99 15.10
N GLY A 109 -13.82 2.64 16.12
CA GLY A 109 -12.98 3.58 16.86
C GLY A 109 -13.66 4.33 17.99
N ALA A 110 -14.96 4.12 18.23
CA ALA A 110 -15.65 4.57 19.42
C ALA A 110 -15.49 3.53 20.55
N GLY A 111 -14.24 3.25 20.92
CA GLY A 111 -13.92 2.26 21.97
C GLY A 111 -14.00 0.84 21.43
N SER A 112 -12.89 0.34 20.94
CA SER A 112 -12.65 -1.10 20.89
C SER A 112 -12.28 -1.53 22.30
N GLU A 113 -13.24 -1.90 23.07
CA GLU A 113 -13.02 -2.75 24.24
C GLU A 113 -12.91 -4.20 23.80
#